data_c8597341098470470a5e5a18ccf144c5
#
_entry.id   c8597341098470470a5e5a18ccf144c5
#
_cell.length_a   1.000
_cell.length_b   1.000
_cell.length_c   1.000
_cell.angle_alpha   90.00
_cell.angle_beta   90.00
_cell.angle_gamma   90.00
#
_symmetry.space_group_name_H-M   'P 1'
#
loop_
_entity.id
_entity.type
_entity.pdbx_description
1 polymer ?
#
loop_
_entity_poly.entity_id
_entity_poly.type
_entity_poly.pdbx_seq_one_letter_code
_entity_poly.pdbx_strand_id
1 'polypeptide(L)'
;HMEALGIVGFPAEMSVYASVLKQGGLHTYDEKTQTWRLTLPEKEEDRLNLRPCFELMEQEIFNSKAERVELTALFQKMSDRPYGIPEGLHPLLFTIFWYLHRKDLFLYRENSFLPAPSLPHFELLQRRPKLFSVSGIRIAGARRQLINKLAMMLDVEPDTVTVTKQMFVRMFSLPVITQRTNKLENQSALKMRRTFMLAQEPEKLMFVDLPLALGSTPFTDVGLAPSLVETYVQRLKACLDIFEGFAPKQEENCRAILLEACGLEATEKGWKELIDISSKLTPRIKDEEFSPFLANVVRKDGTSSTQQVLSFVGKKAFEQWSDAEIDRFPELAKNIGEKFRYY
;
A
#
# COMPACT_ATOMS: atom_id res chain seq x y z
N HIS A 1 -4.32 13.77 -20.77
CA HIS A 1 -5.48 14.04 -21.62
C HIS A 1 -5.57 15.50 -22.08
N MET A 2 -4.55 16.34 -21.81
CA MET A 2 -4.53 17.76 -22.20
C MET A 2 -3.55 17.97 -23.35
N GLU A 3 -3.87 18.90 -24.27
CA GLU A 3 -2.94 19.37 -25.29
C GLU A 3 -1.64 19.88 -24.62
N ALA A 4 -0.50 19.64 -25.25
CA ALA A 4 0.83 19.98 -24.74
C ALA A 4 1.09 19.54 -23.28
N LEU A 5 0.44 18.45 -22.81
CA LEU A 5 0.51 17.97 -21.43
C LEU A 5 0.10 19.05 -20.38
N GLY A 6 -0.64 20.07 -20.79
CA GLY A 6 -1.04 21.18 -19.93
C GLY A 6 0.02 22.27 -19.76
N ILE A 7 1.10 22.26 -20.54
CA ILE A 7 2.11 23.33 -20.54
C ILE A 7 1.49 24.58 -21.14
N VAL A 8 1.54 25.69 -20.39
CA VAL A 8 0.97 26.97 -20.80
C VAL A 8 2.10 27.94 -21.18
N GLY A 9 1.92 28.67 -22.30
CA GLY A 9 2.92 29.63 -22.79
C GLY A 9 4.11 28.94 -23.49
N PHE A 10 5.28 29.57 -23.42
CA PHE A 10 6.50 29.12 -24.08
C PHE A 10 7.68 28.94 -23.13
N PRO A 11 7.54 28.18 -22.03
CA PRO A 11 8.68 27.83 -21.19
C PRO A 11 9.64 26.90 -21.94
N ALA A 12 10.82 26.62 -21.36
CA ALA A 12 11.83 25.75 -21.98
C ALA A 12 11.30 24.34 -22.27
N GLU A 13 10.41 23.84 -21.42
CA GLU A 13 9.76 22.53 -21.56
C GLU A 13 8.89 22.42 -22.82
N MET A 14 8.33 23.54 -23.29
CA MET A 14 7.56 23.57 -24.54
C MET A 14 8.44 23.22 -25.75
N SER A 15 9.69 23.61 -25.76
CA SER A 15 10.63 23.24 -26.83
C SER A 15 10.88 21.73 -26.86
N VAL A 16 11.08 21.11 -25.69
CA VAL A 16 11.25 19.66 -25.57
C VAL A 16 9.95 18.94 -25.96
N TYR A 17 8.81 19.42 -25.50
CA TYR A 17 7.52 18.89 -25.90
C TYR A 17 7.32 18.91 -27.42
N ALA A 18 7.55 20.07 -28.06
CA ALA A 18 7.34 20.22 -29.50
C ALA A 18 8.29 19.38 -30.33
N SER A 19 9.59 19.36 -29.98
CA SER A 19 10.62 18.68 -30.76
C SER A 19 10.68 17.16 -30.51
N VAL A 20 10.37 16.68 -29.29
CA VAL A 20 10.50 15.26 -28.95
C VAL A 20 9.14 14.56 -28.90
N LEU A 21 8.18 15.10 -28.14
CA LEU A 21 6.91 14.38 -27.92
C LEU A 21 5.97 14.54 -29.11
N LYS A 22 5.78 15.77 -29.58
CA LYS A 22 4.84 16.05 -30.69
C LYS A 22 5.41 15.59 -32.03
N GLN A 23 6.64 16.00 -32.38
CA GLN A 23 7.27 15.58 -33.63
C GLN A 23 7.64 14.08 -33.66
N GLY A 24 8.00 13.51 -32.51
CA GLY A 24 8.29 12.09 -32.34
C GLY A 24 7.03 11.21 -32.29
N GLY A 25 5.82 11.76 -32.39
CA GLY A 25 4.59 10.97 -32.34
C GLY A 25 4.30 10.32 -30.99
N LEU A 26 4.98 10.77 -29.92
CA LEU A 26 4.81 10.21 -28.58
C LEU A 26 3.60 10.77 -27.84
N HIS A 27 3.07 11.94 -28.27
CA HIS A 27 1.87 12.56 -27.73
C HIS A 27 0.95 12.97 -28.86
N THR A 28 -0.15 12.28 -29.04
CA THR A 28 -1.06 12.41 -30.18
C THR A 28 -2.50 12.62 -29.74
N TYR A 29 -3.26 13.29 -30.58
CA TYR A 29 -4.71 13.44 -30.38
C TYR A 29 -5.43 12.26 -31.02
N ASP A 30 -6.27 11.59 -30.25
CA ASP A 30 -7.11 10.50 -30.73
C ASP A 30 -8.50 11.06 -31.05
N GLU A 31 -8.84 11.13 -32.35
CA GLU A 31 -10.10 11.64 -32.83
C GLU A 31 -11.32 10.82 -32.37
N LYS A 32 -11.15 9.51 -32.13
CA LYS A 32 -12.25 8.64 -31.72
C LYS A 32 -12.66 8.88 -30.28
N THR A 33 -11.67 9.08 -29.39
CA THR A 33 -11.90 9.33 -27.96
C THR A 33 -11.92 10.81 -27.63
N GLN A 34 -11.58 11.70 -28.58
CA GLN A 34 -11.41 13.15 -28.37
C GLN A 34 -10.46 13.49 -27.22
N THR A 35 -9.39 12.74 -27.08
CA THR A 35 -8.41 12.91 -25.99
C THR A 35 -6.98 12.89 -26.50
N TRP A 36 -6.12 13.63 -25.83
CA TRP A 36 -4.68 13.52 -26.01
C TRP A 36 -4.15 12.32 -25.22
N ARG A 37 -3.25 11.54 -25.84
CA ARG A 37 -2.67 10.36 -25.21
C ARG A 37 -1.17 10.21 -25.53
N LEU A 38 -0.44 9.63 -24.59
CA LEU A 38 0.91 9.13 -24.85
C LEU A 38 0.80 7.79 -25.59
N THR A 39 1.60 7.62 -26.64
CA THR A 39 1.64 6.41 -27.47
C THR A 39 3.03 6.24 -28.07
N LEU A 40 3.32 5.08 -28.63
CA LEU A 40 4.49 4.90 -29.49
C LEU A 40 4.08 5.17 -30.94
N PRO A 41 4.93 5.85 -31.74
CA PRO A 41 4.65 6.07 -33.15
C PRO A 41 4.67 4.73 -33.91
N GLU A 42 3.87 4.61 -34.96
CA GLU A 42 4.00 3.51 -35.92
C GLU A 42 5.37 3.61 -36.64
N LYS A 43 5.88 2.48 -37.18
CA LYS A 43 7.24 2.46 -37.80
C LYS A 43 7.41 3.49 -38.89
N GLU A 44 6.37 3.67 -39.70
CA GLU A 44 6.35 4.58 -40.85
C GLU A 44 6.24 6.05 -40.41
N GLU A 45 5.80 6.31 -39.19
CA GLU A 45 5.58 7.64 -38.62
C GLU A 45 6.67 8.06 -37.63
N ASP A 46 7.62 7.16 -37.32
CA ASP A 46 8.72 7.40 -36.37
C ASP A 46 9.82 8.30 -36.97
N ARG A 47 9.51 9.58 -37.12
CA ARG A 47 10.39 10.59 -37.72
C ARG A 47 11.69 10.81 -36.95
N LEU A 48 11.71 10.54 -35.68
CA LEU A 48 12.88 10.75 -34.82
C LEU A 48 13.62 9.44 -34.52
N ASN A 49 13.19 8.32 -35.09
CA ASN A 49 13.75 6.99 -34.86
C ASN A 49 13.87 6.65 -33.36
N LEU A 50 12.81 6.96 -32.61
CA LEU A 50 12.74 6.69 -31.16
C LEU A 50 12.29 5.26 -30.86
N ARG A 51 11.53 4.65 -31.74
CA ARG A 51 10.99 3.29 -31.56
C ARG A 51 12.05 2.24 -31.22
N PRO A 52 13.23 2.19 -31.86
CA PRO A 52 14.30 1.27 -31.48
C PRO A 52 14.74 1.42 -30.03
N CYS A 53 14.73 2.64 -29.49
CA CYS A 53 15.04 2.90 -28.09
C CYS A 53 13.98 2.31 -27.15
N PHE A 54 12.69 2.40 -27.49
CA PHE A 54 11.61 1.77 -26.73
C PHE A 54 11.66 0.25 -26.82
N GLU A 55 11.99 -0.31 -27.98
CA GLU A 55 12.20 -1.74 -28.18
C GLU A 55 13.40 -2.26 -27.37
N LEU A 56 14.49 -1.47 -27.27
CA LEU A 56 15.59 -1.77 -26.37
C LEU A 56 15.13 -1.85 -24.92
N MET A 57 14.40 -0.84 -24.43
CA MET A 57 13.89 -0.84 -23.05
C MET A 57 12.97 -2.06 -22.80
N GLU A 58 12.13 -2.39 -23.75
CA GLU A 58 11.25 -3.56 -23.66
C GLU A 58 12.05 -4.87 -23.56
N GLN A 59 13.06 -5.04 -24.44
CA GLN A 59 13.92 -6.22 -24.42
C GLN A 59 14.70 -6.35 -23.12
N GLU A 60 15.35 -5.27 -22.67
CA GLU A 60 16.16 -5.30 -21.46
C GLU A 60 15.34 -5.58 -20.21
N ILE A 61 14.14 -4.99 -20.10
CA ILE A 61 13.36 -5.03 -18.88
C ILE A 61 12.51 -6.32 -18.80
N PHE A 62 11.89 -6.76 -19.91
CA PHE A 62 11.00 -7.92 -19.89
C PHE A 62 11.68 -9.25 -20.21
N ASN A 63 12.88 -9.25 -20.80
CA ASN A 63 13.65 -10.46 -21.09
C ASN A 63 14.71 -10.77 -20.02
N SER A 64 14.99 -9.85 -19.13
CA SER A 64 15.82 -10.10 -17.95
C SER A 64 15.09 -11.14 -17.06
N LYS A 65 15.63 -12.35 -16.94
CA LYS A 65 15.06 -13.46 -16.19
C LYS A 65 14.89 -13.10 -14.70
N ALA A 66 13.84 -12.35 -14.37
CA ALA A 66 13.50 -11.88 -13.03
C ALA A 66 14.60 -11.03 -12.33
N GLU A 67 15.58 -10.50 -13.08
CA GLU A 67 16.59 -9.61 -12.52
C GLU A 67 16.17 -8.15 -12.73
N ARG A 68 16.44 -7.33 -11.72
CA ARG A 68 16.21 -5.88 -11.82
C ARG A 68 17.22 -5.26 -12.77
N VAL A 69 16.75 -4.37 -13.62
CA VAL A 69 17.58 -3.58 -14.53
C VAL A 69 17.90 -2.24 -13.88
N GLU A 70 19.17 -1.97 -13.64
CA GLU A 70 19.63 -0.68 -13.14
C GLU A 70 19.45 0.41 -14.20
N LEU A 71 18.81 1.53 -13.85
CA LEU A 71 18.52 2.59 -14.81
C LEU A 71 19.80 3.22 -15.41
N THR A 72 20.88 3.28 -14.66
CA THR A 72 22.17 3.76 -15.22
C THR A 72 22.70 2.87 -16.31
N ALA A 73 22.60 1.55 -16.15
CA ALA A 73 23.03 0.60 -17.19
C ALA A 73 22.12 0.67 -18.43
N LEU A 74 20.82 0.82 -18.22
CA LEU A 74 19.84 1.02 -19.30
C LEU A 74 20.13 2.32 -20.07
N PHE A 75 20.34 3.42 -19.35
CA PHE A 75 20.63 4.74 -19.95
C PHE A 75 21.97 4.74 -20.73
N GLN A 76 22.97 4.00 -20.23
CA GLN A 76 24.20 3.82 -20.99
C GLN A 76 23.95 3.14 -22.33
N LYS A 77 23.15 2.06 -22.36
CA LYS A 77 22.78 1.38 -23.61
C LYS A 77 22.01 2.30 -24.57
N MET A 78 21.16 3.19 -24.04
CA MET A 78 20.44 4.19 -24.86
C MET A 78 21.40 5.21 -25.50
N SER A 79 22.52 5.55 -24.82
CA SER A 79 23.57 6.42 -25.38
C SER A 79 24.43 5.74 -26.44
N ASP A 80 24.60 4.44 -26.32
CA ASP A 80 25.50 3.67 -27.21
C ASP A 80 24.89 3.51 -28.60
N ARG A 81 25.77 3.21 -29.58
CA ARG A 81 25.30 2.83 -30.92
C ARG A 81 24.50 1.52 -30.86
N PRO A 82 23.44 1.36 -31.66
CA PRO A 82 22.98 2.26 -32.75
C PRO A 82 21.99 3.36 -32.28
N TYR A 83 21.65 3.47 -30.99
CA TYR A 83 20.58 4.34 -30.51
C TYR A 83 20.99 5.81 -30.44
N GLY A 84 22.12 6.14 -29.79
CA GLY A 84 22.69 7.49 -29.75
C GLY A 84 21.77 8.53 -29.10
N ILE A 85 20.94 8.14 -28.17
CA ILE A 85 19.99 9.06 -27.49
C ILE A 85 20.78 9.99 -26.55
N PRO A 86 20.59 11.32 -26.63
CA PRO A 86 21.20 12.27 -25.71
C PRO A 86 20.83 12.01 -24.25
N GLU A 87 21.79 12.08 -23.33
CA GLU A 87 21.62 11.80 -21.90
C GLU A 87 20.46 12.59 -21.26
N GLY A 88 20.25 13.85 -21.66
CA GLY A 88 19.16 14.68 -21.14
C GLY A 88 17.75 14.15 -21.47
N LEU A 89 17.62 13.27 -22.48
CA LEU A 89 16.33 12.66 -22.86
C LEU A 89 16.05 11.31 -22.19
N HIS A 90 17.07 10.64 -21.63
CA HIS A 90 16.90 9.31 -21.04
C HIS A 90 15.80 9.26 -19.98
N PRO A 91 15.76 10.15 -18.97
CA PRO A 91 14.73 10.12 -17.94
C PRO A 91 13.33 10.38 -18.50
N LEU A 92 13.22 11.26 -19.51
CA LEU A 92 11.95 11.57 -20.17
C LEU A 92 11.42 10.36 -20.93
N LEU A 93 12.24 9.74 -21.78
CA LEU A 93 11.84 8.57 -22.57
C LEU A 93 11.53 7.37 -21.66
N PHE A 94 12.31 7.15 -20.61
CA PHE A 94 12.02 6.13 -19.61
C PHE A 94 10.71 6.41 -18.87
N THR A 95 10.41 7.66 -18.52
CA THR A 95 9.15 8.00 -17.85
C THR A 95 7.94 7.73 -18.75
N ILE A 96 8.07 8.02 -20.05
CA ILE A 96 7.05 7.69 -21.05
C ILE A 96 6.88 6.16 -21.16
N PHE A 97 8.00 5.43 -21.29
CA PHE A 97 8.01 3.97 -21.33
C PHE A 97 7.32 3.39 -20.07
N TRP A 98 7.72 3.87 -18.88
CA TRP A 98 7.10 3.47 -17.62
C TRP A 98 5.59 3.76 -17.59
N TYR A 99 5.17 4.92 -18.06
CA TYR A 99 3.75 5.27 -18.11
C TYR A 99 2.95 4.33 -19.01
N LEU A 100 3.48 3.99 -20.17
CA LEU A 100 2.85 3.09 -21.14
C LEU A 100 2.74 1.65 -20.59
N HIS A 101 3.75 1.20 -19.85
CA HIS A 101 3.85 -0.15 -19.29
C HIS A 101 3.61 -0.22 -17.77
N ARG A 102 3.03 0.82 -17.17
CA ARG A 102 2.89 0.95 -15.70
C ARG A 102 2.13 -0.17 -15.01
N LYS A 103 1.38 -0.97 -15.75
CA LYS A 103 0.65 -2.14 -15.24
C LYS A 103 1.52 -3.40 -15.17
N ASP A 104 2.68 -3.37 -15.82
CA ASP A 104 3.59 -4.49 -15.96
C ASP A 104 5.02 -4.17 -15.47
N LEU A 105 5.24 -3.01 -14.85
CA LEU A 105 6.55 -2.57 -14.36
C LEU A 105 6.56 -2.31 -12.86
N PHE A 106 7.53 -2.89 -12.18
CA PHE A 106 7.88 -2.57 -10.80
C PHE A 106 9.08 -1.63 -10.75
N LEU A 107 8.91 -0.49 -10.10
CA LEU A 107 10.00 0.47 -9.88
C LEU A 107 10.55 0.31 -8.46
N TYR A 108 11.87 0.39 -8.33
CA TYR A 108 12.58 0.27 -7.06
C TYR A 108 13.47 1.49 -6.83
N ARG A 109 13.65 1.83 -5.56
CA ARG A 109 14.62 2.82 -5.10
C ARG A 109 15.48 2.21 -4.00
N GLU A 110 16.80 2.28 -4.15
CA GLU A 110 17.77 1.76 -3.15
C GLU A 110 17.39 0.33 -2.70
N ASN A 111 17.11 -0.54 -3.65
CA ASN A 111 16.64 -1.92 -3.47
C ASN A 111 15.25 -2.11 -2.84
N SER A 112 14.53 -1.04 -2.54
CA SER A 112 13.17 -1.13 -2.00
C SER A 112 12.15 -0.91 -3.10
N PHE A 113 11.13 -1.77 -3.16
CA PHE A 113 10.00 -1.62 -4.06
C PHE A 113 9.23 -0.32 -3.76
N LEU A 114 8.84 0.40 -4.80
CA LEU A 114 8.00 1.59 -4.75
C LEU A 114 6.56 1.24 -5.18
N PRO A 115 5.65 0.95 -4.24
CA PRO A 115 4.28 0.56 -4.59
C PRO A 115 3.50 1.65 -5.32
N ALA A 116 3.82 2.91 -5.07
CA ALA A 116 3.15 4.07 -5.65
C ALA A 116 4.17 5.15 -6.03
N PRO A 117 4.86 5.01 -7.17
CA PRO A 117 5.72 6.06 -7.68
C PRO A 117 4.95 7.36 -7.87
N SER A 118 5.53 8.47 -7.42
CA SER A 118 4.93 9.81 -7.44
C SER A 118 5.89 10.81 -8.09
N LEU A 119 5.43 12.03 -8.36
CA LEU A 119 6.23 13.07 -9.00
C LEU A 119 7.62 13.26 -8.35
N PRO A 120 7.76 13.39 -7.01
CA PRO A 120 9.07 13.49 -6.37
C PRO A 120 10.03 12.34 -6.67
N HIS A 121 9.50 11.12 -6.91
CA HIS A 121 10.34 9.98 -7.28
C HIS A 121 10.90 10.15 -8.70
N PHE A 122 10.10 10.63 -9.66
CA PHE A 122 10.57 10.87 -11.03
C PHE A 122 11.51 12.07 -11.12
N GLU A 123 11.30 13.12 -10.33
CA GLU A 123 12.26 14.23 -10.20
C GLU A 123 13.61 13.77 -9.63
N LEU A 124 13.57 12.88 -8.62
CA LEU A 124 14.78 12.28 -8.07
C LEU A 124 15.47 11.35 -9.09
N LEU A 125 14.69 10.54 -9.82
CA LEU A 125 15.16 9.65 -10.87
C LEU A 125 15.93 10.45 -11.96
N GLN A 126 15.37 11.59 -12.38
CA GLN A 126 16.04 12.47 -13.35
C GLN A 126 17.41 12.94 -12.86
N ARG A 127 17.53 13.27 -11.58
CA ARG A 127 18.77 13.80 -10.99
C ARG A 127 19.76 12.70 -10.57
N ARG A 128 19.25 11.54 -10.17
CA ARG A 128 20.04 10.44 -9.58
C ARG A 128 19.53 9.07 -10.07
N PRO A 129 19.62 8.75 -11.36
CA PRO A 129 19.13 7.48 -11.91
C PRO A 129 19.77 6.24 -11.25
N LYS A 130 21.01 6.37 -10.74
CA LYS A 130 21.72 5.30 -10.03
C LYS A 130 21.04 4.76 -8.78
N LEU A 131 20.05 5.49 -8.25
CA LEU A 131 19.28 5.03 -7.09
C LEU A 131 18.08 4.15 -7.50
N PHE A 132 17.82 4.02 -8.79
CA PHE A 132 16.63 3.37 -9.30
C PHE A 132 16.95 2.16 -10.15
N SER A 133 16.10 1.16 -10.01
CA SER A 133 16.06 -0.01 -10.89
C SER A 133 14.60 -0.36 -11.21
N VAL A 134 14.41 -1.14 -12.25
CA VAL A 134 13.09 -1.54 -12.75
C VAL A 134 13.07 -3.03 -13.07
N SER A 135 11.95 -3.69 -12.85
CA SER A 135 11.68 -5.03 -13.40
C SER A 135 10.35 -5.07 -14.12
N GLY A 136 10.30 -5.81 -15.21
CA GLY A 136 9.09 -6.06 -15.98
C GLY A 136 8.51 -7.42 -15.65
N ILE A 137 7.19 -7.52 -15.63
CA ILE A 137 6.51 -8.79 -15.41
C ILE A 137 5.48 -9.06 -16.50
N ARG A 138 5.57 -10.23 -17.09
CA ARG A 138 4.54 -10.80 -17.97
C ARG A 138 4.07 -12.11 -17.39
N ILE A 139 2.79 -12.24 -17.15
CA ILE A 139 2.20 -13.40 -16.49
C ILE A 139 1.23 -14.13 -17.42
N ALA A 140 1.18 -15.45 -17.28
CA ALA A 140 0.25 -16.33 -17.97
C ALA A 140 -0.29 -17.40 -16.99
N GLY A 141 -1.08 -18.33 -17.47
CA GLY A 141 -1.50 -19.51 -16.74
C GLY A 141 -2.07 -19.22 -15.35
N ALA A 142 -1.54 -19.93 -14.34
CA ALA A 142 -1.99 -19.82 -12.95
C ALA A 142 -1.69 -18.46 -12.32
N ARG A 143 -0.61 -17.80 -12.69
CA ARG A 143 -0.29 -16.45 -12.24
C ARG A 143 -1.37 -15.45 -12.68
N ARG A 144 -1.81 -15.52 -13.95
CA ARG A 144 -2.89 -14.68 -14.48
C ARG A 144 -4.21 -14.96 -13.78
N GLN A 145 -4.54 -16.24 -13.57
CA GLN A 145 -5.75 -16.63 -12.84
C GLN A 145 -5.76 -16.07 -11.42
N LEU A 146 -4.63 -16.15 -10.72
CA LEU A 146 -4.46 -15.60 -9.36
C LEU A 146 -4.69 -14.08 -9.34
N ILE A 147 -4.02 -13.33 -10.23
CA ILE A 147 -4.17 -11.87 -10.28
C ILE A 147 -5.62 -11.48 -10.56
N ASN A 148 -6.31 -12.15 -11.47
CA ASN A 148 -7.72 -11.86 -11.74
C ASN A 148 -8.60 -12.10 -10.51
N LYS A 149 -8.37 -13.19 -9.76
CA LYS A 149 -9.12 -13.47 -8.52
C LYS A 149 -8.81 -12.48 -7.39
N LEU A 150 -7.55 -12.12 -7.23
CA LEU A 150 -7.15 -11.11 -6.24
C LEU A 150 -7.69 -9.72 -6.60
N ALA A 151 -7.70 -9.35 -7.87
CA ALA A 151 -8.30 -8.10 -8.34
C ALA A 151 -9.79 -8.01 -8.00
N MET A 152 -10.54 -9.11 -8.22
CA MET A 152 -11.95 -9.20 -7.83
C MET A 152 -12.13 -9.08 -6.30
N MET A 153 -11.27 -9.74 -5.51
CA MET A 153 -11.33 -9.67 -4.04
C MET A 153 -11.02 -8.27 -3.49
N LEU A 154 -10.12 -7.55 -4.16
CA LEU A 154 -9.62 -6.23 -3.73
C LEU A 154 -10.38 -5.07 -4.40
N ASP A 155 -11.29 -5.35 -5.32
CA ASP A 155 -12.04 -4.37 -6.13
C ASP A 155 -11.11 -3.40 -6.88
N VAL A 156 -10.16 -3.97 -7.64
CA VAL A 156 -9.17 -3.21 -8.43
C VAL A 156 -9.02 -3.77 -9.84
N GLU A 157 -8.32 -3.03 -10.69
CA GLU A 157 -7.96 -3.50 -12.03
C GLU A 157 -7.12 -4.79 -11.99
N PRO A 158 -7.36 -5.75 -12.92
CA PRO A 158 -6.72 -7.07 -12.92
C PRO A 158 -5.31 -7.02 -13.54
N ASP A 159 -4.46 -6.14 -13.05
CA ASP A 159 -3.04 -6.10 -13.40
C ASP A 159 -2.15 -6.36 -12.17
N THR A 160 -0.95 -6.88 -12.42
CA THR A 160 -0.06 -7.37 -11.37
C THR A 160 0.41 -6.25 -10.45
N VAL A 161 0.72 -5.09 -11.01
CA VAL A 161 1.25 -3.95 -10.24
C VAL A 161 0.18 -3.36 -9.33
N THR A 162 -1.03 -3.15 -9.86
CA THR A 162 -2.16 -2.60 -9.09
C THR A 162 -2.58 -3.54 -7.96
N VAL A 163 -2.71 -4.85 -8.24
CA VAL A 163 -3.04 -5.86 -7.21
C VAL A 163 -1.96 -5.91 -6.14
N THR A 164 -0.69 -5.97 -6.53
CA THR A 164 0.43 -6.00 -5.59
C THR A 164 0.47 -4.73 -4.74
N LYS A 165 0.35 -3.56 -5.36
CA LYS A 165 0.27 -2.28 -4.65
C LYS A 165 -0.84 -2.28 -3.60
N GLN A 166 -2.04 -2.72 -3.98
CA GLN A 166 -3.18 -2.75 -3.07
C GLN A 166 -2.96 -3.70 -1.90
N MET A 167 -2.33 -4.85 -2.13
CA MET A 167 -1.93 -5.77 -1.05
C MET A 167 -0.94 -5.10 -0.07
N PHE A 168 0.08 -4.39 -0.58
CA PHE A 168 1.01 -3.64 0.27
C PHE A 168 0.29 -2.53 1.04
N VAL A 169 -0.53 -1.72 0.38
CA VAL A 169 -1.30 -0.66 1.02
C VAL A 169 -2.15 -1.23 2.16
N ARG A 170 -2.89 -2.32 1.90
CA ARG A 170 -3.77 -2.95 2.89
C ARG A 170 -2.99 -3.46 4.11
N MET A 171 -1.81 -4.05 3.90
CA MET A 171 -0.98 -4.55 5.00
C MET A 171 -0.29 -3.44 5.81
N PHE A 172 0.21 -2.40 5.14
CA PHE A 172 0.95 -1.32 5.82
C PHE A 172 0.08 -0.19 6.36
N SER A 173 -1.21 -0.11 5.97
CA SER A 173 -2.17 0.81 6.56
C SER A 173 -2.82 0.30 7.86
N LEU A 174 -2.57 -0.95 8.24
CA LEU A 174 -3.07 -1.49 9.51
C LEU A 174 -2.54 -0.69 10.70
N PRO A 175 -3.32 -0.53 11.79
CA PRO A 175 -2.84 0.07 13.03
C PRO A 175 -1.60 -0.64 13.58
N VAL A 176 -0.72 0.10 14.26
CA VAL A 176 0.54 -0.46 14.81
C VAL A 176 0.27 -1.62 15.76
N ILE A 177 -0.81 -1.55 16.55
CA ILE A 177 -1.27 -2.64 17.43
C ILE A 177 -1.44 -3.94 16.62
N THR A 178 -2.00 -3.90 15.42
CA THR A 178 -2.16 -5.07 14.53
C THR A 178 -0.84 -5.46 13.85
N GLN A 179 -0.07 -4.46 13.41
CA GLN A 179 1.18 -4.73 12.70
C GLN A 179 2.22 -5.44 13.59
N ARG A 180 2.23 -5.20 14.90
CA ARG A 180 3.28 -5.67 15.82
C ARG A 180 2.86 -6.80 16.75
N THR A 181 1.56 -7.06 16.91
CA THR A 181 1.10 -8.08 17.86
C THR A 181 1.56 -9.49 17.50
N ASN A 182 1.88 -10.29 18.50
CA ASN A 182 2.07 -11.74 18.41
C ASN A 182 0.89 -12.52 18.98
N LYS A 183 -0.19 -11.83 19.39
CA LYS A 183 -1.40 -12.41 19.98
C LYS A 183 -2.43 -12.88 18.94
N LEU A 184 -2.05 -12.92 17.66
CA LEU A 184 -2.88 -13.54 16.63
C LEU A 184 -2.86 -15.05 16.82
N GLU A 185 -4.01 -15.65 17.02
CA GLU A 185 -4.15 -17.10 17.22
C GLU A 185 -3.83 -17.91 15.95
N ASN A 186 -3.91 -17.27 14.78
CA ASN A 186 -3.70 -17.91 13.49
C ASN A 186 -2.23 -17.82 13.04
N GLN A 187 -1.55 -18.98 13.05
CA GLN A 187 -0.14 -19.09 12.63
C GLN A 187 0.09 -18.72 11.15
N SER A 188 -0.89 -18.96 10.28
CA SER A 188 -0.79 -18.56 8.86
C SER A 188 -0.80 -17.04 8.70
N ALA A 189 -1.61 -16.33 9.50
CA ALA A 189 -1.60 -14.87 9.52
C ALA A 189 -0.23 -14.33 9.99
N LEU A 190 0.36 -14.87 11.06
CA LEU A 190 1.70 -14.47 11.52
C LEU A 190 2.77 -14.73 10.45
N LYS A 191 2.73 -15.87 9.77
CA LYS A 191 3.65 -16.18 8.65
C LYS A 191 3.45 -15.20 7.49
N MET A 192 2.21 -14.94 7.09
CA MET A 192 1.87 -13.98 6.04
C MET A 192 2.44 -12.59 6.35
N ARG A 193 2.21 -12.05 7.55
CA ARG A 193 2.76 -10.75 7.97
C ARG A 193 4.28 -10.73 7.85
N ARG A 194 4.97 -11.74 8.39
CA ARG A 194 6.43 -11.85 8.30
C ARG A 194 6.91 -11.85 6.85
N THR A 195 6.20 -12.56 5.98
CA THR A 195 6.52 -12.63 4.55
C THR A 195 6.43 -11.26 3.89
N PHE A 196 5.38 -10.47 4.18
CA PHE A 196 5.28 -9.09 3.70
C PHE A 196 6.41 -8.19 4.22
N MET A 197 6.75 -8.29 5.50
CA MET A 197 7.79 -7.45 6.11
C MET A 197 9.20 -7.74 5.57
N LEU A 198 9.44 -8.96 5.11
CA LEU A 198 10.74 -9.38 4.54
C LEU A 198 10.79 -9.28 3.03
N ALA A 199 9.67 -8.91 2.38
CA ALA A 199 9.57 -8.89 0.94
C ALA A 199 10.45 -7.81 0.31
N GLN A 200 11.33 -8.22 -0.59
CA GLN A 200 12.15 -7.33 -1.42
C GLN A 200 11.69 -7.34 -2.87
N GLU A 201 11.19 -8.48 -3.35
CA GLU A 201 10.74 -8.72 -4.72
C GLU A 201 9.23 -8.93 -4.74
N PRO A 202 8.44 -7.99 -5.28
CA PRO A 202 6.97 -8.10 -5.34
C PRO A 202 6.49 -9.33 -6.10
N GLU A 203 7.14 -9.68 -7.20
CA GLU A 203 6.80 -10.87 -7.98
C GLU A 203 6.98 -12.14 -7.15
N LYS A 204 8.15 -12.29 -6.51
CA LYS A 204 8.45 -13.43 -5.64
C LYS A 204 7.49 -13.48 -4.46
N LEU A 205 7.20 -12.34 -3.84
CA LEU A 205 6.22 -12.25 -2.77
C LEU A 205 4.86 -12.81 -3.22
N MET A 206 4.33 -12.32 -4.32
CA MET A 206 2.96 -12.65 -4.77
C MET A 206 2.81 -14.08 -5.24
N PHE A 207 3.81 -14.62 -5.96
CA PHE A 207 3.68 -15.91 -6.64
C PHE A 207 4.43 -17.07 -5.97
N VAL A 208 5.32 -16.78 -5.02
CA VAL A 208 6.13 -17.82 -4.34
C VAL A 208 5.98 -17.75 -2.83
N ASP A 209 6.38 -16.63 -2.22
CA ASP A 209 6.56 -16.56 -0.77
C ASP A 209 5.23 -16.58 -0.01
N LEU A 210 4.22 -15.82 -0.45
CA LEU A 210 2.87 -15.84 0.14
C LEU A 210 2.15 -17.19 -0.05
N PRO A 211 2.14 -17.79 -1.26
CA PRO A 211 1.61 -19.14 -1.44
C PRO A 211 2.23 -20.14 -0.48
N LEU A 212 3.55 -20.18 -0.35
CA LEU A 212 4.24 -21.09 0.58
C LEU A 212 3.89 -20.79 2.05
N ALA A 213 3.83 -19.52 2.45
CA ALA A 213 3.46 -19.12 3.80
C ALA A 213 2.04 -19.58 4.19
N LEU A 214 1.13 -19.64 3.22
CA LEU A 214 -0.26 -20.08 3.39
C LEU A 214 -0.50 -21.56 3.06
N GLY A 215 0.57 -22.34 2.89
CA GLY A 215 0.49 -23.79 2.66
C GLY A 215 -0.01 -24.18 1.26
N SER A 216 0.27 -23.35 0.27
CA SER A 216 0.06 -23.62 -1.15
C SER A 216 1.39 -23.79 -1.88
N THR A 217 1.34 -24.36 -3.08
CA THR A 217 2.51 -24.39 -3.99
C THR A 217 2.68 -23.04 -4.67
N PRO A 218 3.91 -22.69 -5.12
CA PRO A 218 4.13 -21.50 -5.94
C PRO A 218 3.29 -21.49 -7.22
N PHE A 219 2.84 -20.31 -7.62
CA PHE A 219 2.14 -20.12 -8.87
C PHE A 219 3.12 -19.88 -10.02
N THR A 220 2.96 -20.62 -11.09
CA THR A 220 3.76 -20.52 -12.32
C THR A 220 2.91 -20.10 -13.50
N ASP A 221 3.52 -19.90 -14.66
CA ASP A 221 2.79 -19.61 -15.91
C ASP A 221 2.11 -20.84 -16.52
N VAL A 222 2.30 -22.01 -15.92
CA VAL A 222 1.53 -23.21 -16.23
C VAL A 222 0.18 -23.13 -15.54
N GLY A 223 -0.89 -23.55 -16.23
CA GLY A 223 -2.24 -23.56 -15.65
C GLY A 223 -2.34 -24.50 -14.45
N LEU A 224 -3.13 -24.08 -13.46
CA LEU A 224 -3.52 -24.90 -12.31
C LEU A 224 -5.04 -25.09 -12.31
N ALA A 225 -5.51 -26.13 -11.59
CA ALA A 225 -6.94 -26.29 -11.38
C ALA A 225 -7.53 -25.05 -10.69
N PRO A 226 -8.61 -24.48 -11.19
CA PRO A 226 -9.23 -23.27 -10.62
C PRO A 226 -9.56 -23.39 -9.13
N SER A 227 -9.89 -24.59 -8.65
CA SER A 227 -10.15 -24.87 -7.23
C SER A 227 -8.94 -24.62 -6.32
N LEU A 228 -7.72 -24.85 -6.79
CA LEU A 228 -6.49 -24.59 -6.02
C LEU A 228 -6.26 -23.08 -5.86
N VAL A 229 -6.47 -22.32 -6.93
CA VAL A 229 -6.40 -20.86 -6.90
C VAL A 229 -7.45 -20.30 -5.94
N GLU A 230 -8.69 -20.79 -6.03
CA GLU A 230 -9.79 -20.36 -5.16
C GLU A 230 -9.49 -20.65 -3.68
N THR A 231 -9.04 -21.85 -3.36
CA THR A 231 -8.67 -22.25 -2.00
C THR A 231 -7.59 -21.36 -1.43
N TYR A 232 -6.57 -21.01 -2.23
CA TYR A 232 -5.51 -20.09 -1.81
C TYR A 232 -6.07 -18.68 -1.53
N VAL A 233 -6.89 -18.14 -2.44
CA VAL A 233 -7.49 -16.80 -2.28
C VAL A 233 -8.38 -16.73 -1.03
N GLN A 234 -9.14 -17.78 -0.73
CA GLN A 234 -9.95 -17.86 0.49
C GLN A 234 -9.09 -17.87 1.76
N ARG A 235 -7.97 -18.61 1.78
CA ARG A 235 -7.02 -18.61 2.90
C ARG A 235 -6.38 -17.23 3.10
N LEU A 236 -5.99 -16.60 1.99
CA LEU A 236 -5.42 -15.25 2.01
C LEU A 236 -6.42 -14.24 2.58
N LYS A 237 -7.66 -14.29 2.10
CA LYS A 237 -8.76 -13.43 2.60
C LYS A 237 -8.97 -13.63 4.10
N ALA A 238 -9.08 -14.89 4.55
CA ALA A 238 -9.25 -15.18 5.97
C ALA A 238 -8.13 -14.60 6.84
N CYS A 239 -6.88 -14.61 6.35
CA CYS A 239 -5.76 -13.97 7.06
C CYS A 239 -5.89 -12.44 7.08
N LEU A 240 -6.32 -11.81 5.98
CA LEU A 240 -6.56 -10.37 5.93
C LEU A 240 -7.69 -9.96 6.89
N ASP A 241 -8.78 -10.71 6.92
CA ASP A 241 -9.92 -10.47 7.82
C ASP A 241 -9.49 -10.56 9.30
N ILE A 242 -8.59 -11.49 9.65
CA ILE A 242 -8.00 -11.59 11.00
C ILE A 242 -7.19 -10.33 11.34
N PHE A 243 -6.37 -9.82 10.43
CA PHE A 243 -5.61 -8.59 10.67
C PHE A 243 -6.52 -7.38 10.85
N GLU A 244 -7.48 -7.21 9.97
CA GLU A 244 -8.41 -6.07 10.02
C GLU A 244 -9.33 -6.11 11.25
N GLY A 245 -9.73 -7.31 11.64
CA GLY A 245 -10.55 -7.53 12.83
C GLY A 245 -9.82 -7.45 14.17
N PHE A 246 -8.46 -7.47 14.19
CA PHE A 246 -7.72 -7.54 15.45
C PHE A 246 -7.89 -6.28 16.30
N ALA A 247 -7.63 -5.10 15.77
CA ALA A 247 -7.75 -3.85 16.53
C ALA A 247 -9.19 -3.57 17.04
N PRO A 248 -10.24 -3.72 16.22
CA PRO A 248 -11.62 -3.63 16.69
C PRO A 248 -11.95 -4.62 17.80
N LYS A 249 -11.50 -5.89 17.67
CA LYS A 249 -11.71 -6.91 18.70
C LYS A 249 -11.02 -6.55 20.02
N GLN A 250 -9.77 -6.03 19.94
CA GLN A 250 -9.05 -5.57 21.13
C GLN A 250 -9.70 -4.33 21.75
N GLU A 251 -10.23 -3.42 20.97
CA GLU A 251 -11.00 -2.27 21.46
C GLU A 251 -12.22 -2.73 22.27
N GLU A 252 -12.97 -3.66 21.74
CA GLU A 252 -14.15 -4.23 22.42
C GLU A 252 -13.76 -4.96 23.71
N ASN A 253 -12.72 -5.79 23.67
CA ASN A 253 -12.21 -6.49 24.85
C ASN A 253 -11.75 -5.52 25.94
N CYS A 254 -10.98 -4.50 25.59
CA CYS A 254 -10.52 -3.50 26.55
C CYS A 254 -11.68 -2.65 27.11
N ARG A 255 -12.67 -2.33 26.27
CA ARG A 255 -13.91 -1.66 26.72
C ARG A 255 -14.64 -2.51 27.76
N ALA A 256 -14.82 -3.81 27.50
CA ALA A 256 -15.44 -4.72 28.43
C ALA A 256 -14.69 -4.77 29.78
N ILE A 257 -13.37 -4.92 29.74
CA ILE A 257 -12.51 -4.92 30.95
C ILE A 257 -12.69 -3.62 31.76
N LEU A 258 -12.73 -2.47 31.10
CA LEU A 258 -12.92 -1.18 31.75
C LEU A 258 -14.30 -1.07 32.41
N LEU A 259 -15.37 -1.49 31.72
CA LEU A 259 -16.73 -1.48 32.26
C LEU A 259 -16.86 -2.39 33.48
N GLU A 260 -16.36 -3.63 33.40
CA GLU A 260 -16.33 -4.57 34.52
C GLU A 260 -15.55 -4.01 35.71
N ALA A 261 -14.40 -3.37 35.45
CA ALA A 261 -13.62 -2.70 36.50
C ALA A 261 -14.41 -1.57 37.17
N CYS A 262 -15.24 -0.85 36.44
CA CYS A 262 -16.16 0.17 36.97
C CYS A 262 -17.41 -0.42 37.66
N GLY A 263 -17.63 -1.73 37.62
CA GLY A 263 -18.80 -2.39 38.16
C GLY A 263 -20.05 -2.30 37.28
N LEU A 264 -19.84 -2.07 35.98
CA LEU A 264 -20.87 -1.94 34.96
C LEU A 264 -20.93 -3.18 34.04
N GLU A 265 -22.09 -3.41 33.39
CA GLU A 265 -22.20 -4.49 32.40
C GLU A 265 -21.29 -4.21 31.17
N ALA A 266 -20.62 -5.24 30.68
CA ALA A 266 -19.79 -5.16 29.45
C ALA A 266 -20.64 -5.09 28.16
N THR A 267 -21.54 -4.10 28.07
CA THR A 267 -22.51 -3.90 27.00
C THR A 267 -22.56 -2.42 26.55
N GLU A 268 -23.24 -2.15 25.44
CA GLU A 268 -23.54 -0.77 25.02
C GLU A 268 -24.38 0.00 26.08
N LYS A 269 -25.20 -0.71 26.83
CA LYS A 269 -25.97 -0.12 27.93
C LYS A 269 -25.04 0.33 29.05
N GLY A 270 -24.10 -0.53 29.47
CA GLY A 270 -23.09 -0.17 30.47
C GLY A 270 -22.20 0.97 30.04
N TRP A 271 -21.86 1.08 28.73
CA TRP A 271 -21.11 2.23 28.21
C TRP A 271 -21.88 3.54 28.31
N LYS A 272 -23.18 3.54 28.01
CA LYS A 272 -24.04 4.72 28.18
C LYS A 272 -24.20 5.09 29.66
N GLU A 273 -24.27 4.09 30.54
CA GLU A 273 -24.31 4.29 31.98
C GLU A 273 -23.00 4.89 32.50
N LEU A 274 -21.84 4.43 32.00
CA LEU A 274 -20.54 5.04 32.32
C LEU A 274 -20.52 6.52 31.94
N ILE A 275 -21.03 6.89 30.75
CA ILE A 275 -21.13 8.29 30.31
C ILE A 275 -22.06 9.11 31.21
N ASP A 276 -23.24 8.59 31.55
CA ASP A 276 -24.23 9.27 32.39
C ASP A 276 -23.69 9.54 33.81
N ILE A 277 -23.11 8.52 34.45
CA ILE A 277 -22.50 8.65 35.77
C ILE A 277 -21.30 9.63 35.69
N SER A 278 -20.44 9.49 34.73
CA SER A 278 -19.27 10.40 34.54
C SER A 278 -19.71 11.84 34.35
N SER A 279 -20.81 12.11 33.65
CA SER A 279 -21.34 13.46 33.47
C SER A 279 -21.80 14.11 34.76
N LYS A 280 -22.35 13.32 35.68
CA LYS A 280 -22.80 13.76 37.01
C LYS A 280 -21.64 13.98 37.97
N LEU A 281 -20.58 13.18 37.85
CA LEU A 281 -19.38 13.26 38.70
C LEU A 281 -18.42 14.38 38.29
N THR A 282 -18.26 14.65 36.99
CA THR A 282 -17.30 15.64 36.46
C THR A 282 -17.33 17.00 37.16
N PRO A 283 -18.50 17.64 37.43
CA PRO A 283 -18.53 18.94 38.13
C PRO A 283 -18.22 18.87 39.62
N ARG A 284 -18.21 17.68 40.22
CA ARG A 284 -18.12 17.49 41.68
C ARG A 284 -16.75 17.02 42.14
N ILE A 285 -16.00 16.34 41.27
CA ILE A 285 -14.75 15.69 41.62
C ILE A 285 -13.58 16.53 41.11
N LYS A 286 -12.59 16.76 42.00
CA LYS A 286 -11.34 17.50 41.70
C LYS A 286 -10.10 16.63 41.97
N ASP A 287 -10.17 15.33 41.73
CA ASP A 287 -9.02 14.43 41.81
C ASP A 287 -8.15 14.60 40.54
N GLU A 288 -6.85 14.84 40.74
CA GLU A 288 -5.91 15.15 39.63
C GLU A 288 -5.76 14.03 38.59
N GLU A 289 -5.90 12.78 39.03
CA GLU A 289 -5.80 11.62 38.10
C GLU A 289 -7.17 11.18 37.55
N PHE A 290 -8.24 11.35 38.37
CA PHE A 290 -9.55 10.81 37.99
C PHE A 290 -10.43 11.82 37.24
N SER A 291 -10.35 13.13 37.56
CA SER A 291 -11.12 14.16 36.83
C SER A 291 -10.84 14.17 35.31
N PRO A 292 -9.58 14.01 34.84
CA PRO A 292 -9.31 13.90 33.40
C PRO A 292 -9.92 12.65 32.76
N PHE A 293 -10.03 11.52 33.47
CA PHE A 293 -10.73 10.33 32.97
C PHE A 293 -12.20 10.63 32.72
N LEU A 294 -12.90 11.19 33.71
CA LEU A 294 -14.30 11.59 33.58
C LEU A 294 -14.52 12.55 32.40
N ALA A 295 -13.64 13.53 32.26
CA ALA A 295 -13.69 14.50 31.14
C ALA A 295 -13.51 13.82 29.78
N ASN A 296 -12.65 12.81 29.66
CA ASN A 296 -12.48 12.05 28.43
C ASN A 296 -13.72 11.19 28.10
N VAL A 297 -14.38 10.61 29.12
CA VAL A 297 -15.61 9.83 28.91
C VAL A 297 -16.78 10.72 28.47
N VAL A 298 -16.89 11.95 29.00
CA VAL A 298 -18.02 12.88 28.75
C VAL A 298 -17.83 13.79 27.54
N ARG A 299 -16.70 13.72 26.85
CA ARG A 299 -16.36 14.62 25.76
C ARG A 299 -17.41 14.68 24.64
N LYS A 300 -17.97 15.89 24.41
CA LYS A 300 -19.14 16.12 23.55
C LYS A 300 -18.83 16.47 22.10
N ASP A 301 -17.58 16.46 21.70
CA ASP A 301 -17.17 16.85 20.33
C ASP A 301 -17.48 15.80 19.24
N GLY A 302 -18.35 14.84 19.55
CA GLY A 302 -18.74 13.77 18.62
C GLY A 302 -17.67 12.71 18.40
N THR A 303 -16.52 12.85 19.02
CA THR A 303 -15.34 11.98 18.90
C THR A 303 -15.03 11.24 20.21
N SER A 304 -15.97 11.12 21.16
CA SER A 304 -15.77 10.25 22.32
C SER A 304 -15.79 8.80 21.84
N SER A 305 -14.78 8.47 21.08
CA SER A 305 -14.54 7.11 20.66
C SER A 305 -14.06 6.34 21.90
N THR A 306 -14.48 5.11 22.02
CA THR A 306 -13.94 4.15 22.97
C THR A 306 -12.42 4.23 23.00
N GLN A 307 -11.79 4.36 21.83
CA GLN A 307 -10.34 4.47 21.66
C GLN A 307 -9.70 5.64 22.42
N GLN A 308 -10.37 6.79 22.54
CA GLN A 308 -9.82 7.92 23.31
C GLN A 308 -9.80 7.63 24.80
N VAL A 309 -10.86 7.04 25.32
CA VAL A 309 -10.92 6.62 26.72
C VAL A 309 -9.87 5.55 27.01
N LEU A 310 -9.76 4.54 26.14
CA LEU A 310 -8.74 3.51 26.27
C LEU A 310 -7.32 4.09 26.17
N SER A 311 -7.11 5.03 25.24
CA SER A 311 -5.81 5.74 25.11
C SER A 311 -5.45 6.52 26.35
N PHE A 312 -6.42 7.16 26.98
CA PHE A 312 -6.22 7.88 28.25
C PHE A 312 -5.82 6.90 29.38
N VAL A 313 -6.58 5.83 29.57
CA VAL A 313 -6.31 4.82 30.61
C VAL A 313 -4.97 4.13 30.35
N GLY A 314 -4.68 3.76 29.10
CA GLY A 314 -3.43 3.10 28.68
C GLY A 314 -2.22 4.04 28.61
N LYS A 315 -2.41 5.37 28.80
CA LYS A 315 -1.37 6.42 28.71
C LYS A 315 -0.63 6.44 27.37
N LYS A 316 -1.26 5.96 26.29
CA LYS A 316 -0.72 5.89 24.94
C LYS A 316 -1.87 5.71 23.94
N ALA A 317 -1.74 6.30 22.75
CA ALA A 317 -2.75 6.15 21.70
C ALA A 317 -3.02 4.65 21.42
N PHE A 318 -4.29 4.23 21.44
CA PHE A 318 -4.69 2.83 21.33
C PHE A 318 -4.12 2.14 20.07
N GLU A 319 -4.15 2.83 18.94
CA GLU A 319 -3.60 2.31 17.68
C GLU A 319 -2.09 2.02 17.72
N GLN A 320 -1.37 2.65 18.68
CA GLN A 320 0.07 2.52 18.88
C GLN A 320 0.45 1.49 19.95
N TRP A 321 -0.53 0.78 20.53
CA TRP A 321 -0.26 -0.22 21.56
C TRP A 321 0.56 -1.39 21.00
N SER A 322 1.36 -1.98 21.87
CA SER A 322 2.00 -3.29 21.69
C SER A 322 1.34 -4.32 22.58
N ASP A 323 1.78 -5.57 22.50
CA ASP A 323 1.29 -6.64 23.38
C ASP A 323 1.48 -6.30 24.86
N ALA A 324 2.54 -5.56 25.22
CA ALA A 324 2.81 -5.13 26.60
C ALA A 324 1.75 -4.16 27.13
N GLU A 325 1.28 -3.20 26.32
CA GLU A 325 0.19 -2.31 26.70
C GLU A 325 -1.13 -3.06 26.85
N ILE A 326 -1.40 -4.02 25.94
CA ILE A 326 -2.59 -4.88 26.04
C ILE A 326 -2.59 -5.67 27.35
N ASP A 327 -1.44 -6.28 27.70
CA ASP A 327 -1.31 -7.09 28.93
C ASP A 327 -1.40 -6.26 30.21
N ARG A 328 -0.93 -5.02 30.19
CA ARG A 328 -0.95 -4.10 31.32
C ARG A 328 -2.33 -3.44 31.53
N PHE A 329 -3.13 -3.35 30.47
CA PHE A 329 -4.38 -2.58 30.49
C PHE A 329 -5.37 -3.03 31.60
N PRO A 330 -5.57 -4.32 31.92
CA PRO A 330 -6.47 -4.75 33.00
C PRO A 330 -6.12 -4.15 34.34
N GLU A 331 -4.84 -4.04 34.69
CA GLU A 331 -4.37 -3.42 35.94
C GLU A 331 -4.68 -1.92 35.97
N LEU A 332 -4.43 -1.22 34.86
CA LEU A 332 -4.74 0.22 34.74
C LEU A 332 -6.26 0.47 34.82
N ALA A 333 -7.05 -0.36 34.18
CA ALA A 333 -8.51 -0.30 34.23
C ALA A 333 -9.03 -0.54 35.65
N LYS A 334 -8.43 -1.50 36.38
CA LYS A 334 -8.78 -1.78 37.79
C LYS A 334 -8.54 -0.55 38.68
N ASN A 335 -7.41 0.12 38.54
CA ASN A 335 -7.09 1.32 39.31
C ASN A 335 -8.10 2.46 39.09
N ILE A 336 -8.49 2.67 37.83
CA ILE A 336 -9.55 3.64 37.48
C ILE A 336 -10.92 3.20 38.02
N GLY A 337 -11.26 1.92 37.87
CA GLY A 337 -12.52 1.34 38.32
C GLY A 337 -12.70 1.40 39.84
N GLU A 338 -11.63 1.23 40.61
CA GLU A 338 -11.64 1.40 42.07
C GLU A 338 -12.02 2.84 42.44
N LYS A 339 -11.42 3.83 41.81
CA LYS A 339 -11.77 5.25 41.99
C LYS A 339 -13.23 5.51 41.57
N PHE A 340 -13.66 4.96 40.41
CA PHE A 340 -15.00 5.15 39.90
C PHE A 340 -16.09 4.61 40.86
N ARG A 341 -15.85 3.46 41.50
CA ARG A 341 -16.78 2.86 42.47
C ARG A 341 -16.76 3.52 43.85
N TYR A 342 -15.65 4.21 44.20
CA TYR A 342 -15.51 4.93 45.43
C TYR A 342 -16.31 6.22 45.45
N TYR A 343 -16.40 6.93 44.34
CA TYR A 343 -17.16 8.17 44.23
C TYR A 343 -18.60 7.94 43.77
#